data_ab170ee12b6b86f3f43b13a26b7722e1
#
_entry.id   ab170ee12b6b86f3f43b13a26b7722e1
#
_cell.length_a   1.000
_cell.length_b   1.000
_cell.length_c   1.000
_cell.angle_alpha   90.00
_cell.angle_beta   90.00
_cell.angle_gamma   90.00
#
_symmetry.space_group_name_H-M   'P 1'
#
loop_
_entity.id
_entity.type
_entity.pdbx_description
1 polymer ?
#
loop_
_entity_poly.entity_id
_entity_poly.type
_entity_poly.pdbx_seq_one_letter_code
_entity_poly.pdbx_strand_id
1 'polypeptide(L)'
;NYLKNSSKENYIEKIDSSVHLINNQNIFVGENVTIKPGVVLDASGGPIIIDNNAFIYPNAVIEGPCFIGESSKIKSGAAIYENVSIGKVCKVGGEVEQSIFMDYSNKQHAGFIGHSYIGSWVNLGADTNNSDLKNNYSKIKIKLSNKEVDTGSQFLGLMIGDHSKSSINTMFNTGTV
;
A
#
# COMPACT_ATOMS: atom_id res chain seq x y z
N ASN A 1 -4.37 15.10 10.17
CA ASN A 1 -4.84 15.22 11.57
C ASN A 1 -4.29 14.13 12.50
N TYR A 2 -3.83 12.97 11.98
CA TYR A 2 -3.21 11.91 12.79
C TYR A 2 -1.95 12.43 13.52
N LEU A 3 -1.11 13.20 12.82
CA LEU A 3 0.12 13.78 13.39
C LEU A 3 -0.14 14.91 14.39
N LYS A 4 -1.28 15.59 14.32
CA LYS A 4 -1.61 16.71 15.23
C LYS A 4 -2.27 16.29 16.55
N ASN A 5 -2.87 15.11 16.60
CA ASN A 5 -3.62 14.62 17.77
C ASN A 5 -2.93 13.47 18.51
N SER A 6 -1.77 13.01 18.06
CA SER A 6 -1.07 11.92 18.71
C SER A 6 -0.12 12.46 19.79
N SER A 7 -0.57 12.48 21.02
CA SER A 7 0.29 12.32 22.21
C SER A 7 0.89 10.91 22.27
N LYS A 8 0.86 10.15 21.16
CA LYS A 8 1.40 8.80 21.08
C LYS A 8 2.92 8.87 21.08
N GLU A 9 3.53 8.12 21.97
CA GLU A 9 4.98 7.93 21.97
C GLU A 9 5.42 7.37 20.64
N ASN A 10 6.53 7.86 20.09
CA ASN A 10 7.16 7.31 18.91
C ASN A 10 8.17 6.24 19.33
N TYR A 11 7.93 5.00 18.97
CA TYR A 11 8.77 3.86 19.35
C TYR A 11 9.94 3.61 18.40
N ILE A 12 10.29 4.58 17.56
CA ILE A 12 11.38 4.47 16.56
C ILE A 12 12.72 4.10 17.20
N GLU A 13 12.97 4.53 18.42
CA GLU A 13 14.23 4.23 19.14
C GLU A 13 14.39 2.76 19.53
N LYS A 14 13.33 1.96 19.45
CA LYS A 14 13.34 0.51 19.76
C LYS A 14 13.57 -0.36 18.52
N ILE A 15 13.80 0.25 17.37
CA ILE A 15 14.02 -0.46 16.12
C ILE A 15 15.45 -1.02 16.07
N ASP A 16 15.59 -2.25 15.61
CA ASP A 16 16.86 -2.93 15.45
C ASP A 16 17.80 -2.17 14.49
N SER A 17 19.09 -2.15 14.80
CA SER A 17 20.11 -1.43 14.00
C SER A 17 20.31 -1.98 12.59
N SER A 18 19.78 -3.14 12.27
CA SER A 18 19.79 -3.72 10.91
C SER A 18 18.70 -3.12 10.00
N VAL A 19 17.82 -2.28 10.52
CA VAL A 19 16.81 -1.54 9.76
C VAL A 19 17.40 -0.20 9.30
N HIS A 20 17.26 0.10 8.02
CA HIS A 20 17.74 1.35 7.46
C HIS A 20 16.66 2.42 7.50
N LEU A 21 16.94 3.50 8.22
CA LEU A 21 16.03 4.65 8.36
C LEU A 21 16.61 5.86 7.62
N ILE A 22 15.88 6.36 6.63
CA ILE A 22 16.25 7.56 5.87
C ILE A 22 15.24 8.66 6.20
N ASN A 23 15.73 9.83 6.64
CA ASN A 23 14.92 10.94 7.10
C ASN A 23 14.03 10.56 8.32
N ASN A 24 14.65 9.95 9.34
CA ASN A 24 13.99 9.31 10.47
C ASN A 24 13.05 10.22 11.29
N GLN A 25 13.25 11.55 11.25
CA GLN A 25 12.36 12.52 11.89
C GLN A 25 10.94 12.53 11.29
N ASN A 26 10.77 11.98 10.08
CA ASN A 26 9.47 11.82 9.41
C ASN A 26 8.93 10.38 9.49
N ILE A 27 9.52 9.52 10.33
CA ILE A 27 9.05 8.15 10.54
C ILE A 27 8.41 8.05 11.92
N PHE A 28 7.17 7.60 11.95
CA PHE A 28 6.36 7.47 13.16
C PHE A 28 5.92 6.02 13.34
N VAL A 29 6.32 5.42 14.46
CA VAL A 29 6.09 4.00 14.75
C VAL A 29 5.28 3.88 16.04
N GLY A 30 4.18 3.15 15.97
CA GLY A 30 3.29 2.89 17.08
C GLY A 30 3.77 1.79 18.03
N GLU A 31 2.92 1.45 18.99
CA GLU A 31 3.21 0.42 19.99
C GLU A 31 3.27 -0.98 19.39
N ASN A 32 4.15 -1.83 19.94
CA ASN A 32 4.27 -3.24 19.58
C ASN A 32 4.49 -3.51 18.09
N VAL A 33 4.96 -2.52 17.34
CA VAL A 33 5.35 -2.71 15.93
C VAL A 33 6.60 -3.59 15.89
N THR A 34 6.60 -4.56 15.00
CA THR A 34 7.75 -5.42 14.73
C THR A 34 8.30 -5.10 13.34
N ILE A 35 9.57 -4.68 13.28
CA ILE A 35 10.28 -4.44 12.02
C ILE A 35 11.48 -5.40 11.98
N LYS A 36 11.52 -6.23 10.94
CA LYS A 36 12.51 -7.29 10.79
C LYS A 36 13.78 -6.77 10.08
N PRO A 37 14.91 -7.50 10.19
CA PRO A 37 16.18 -7.14 9.58
C PRO A 37 16.08 -6.87 8.07
N GLY A 38 16.91 -5.91 7.59
CA GLY A 38 17.02 -5.55 6.18
C GLY A 38 15.86 -4.72 5.64
N VAL A 39 14.92 -4.28 6.48
CA VAL A 39 13.87 -3.34 6.08
C VAL A 39 14.48 -1.96 5.84
N VAL A 40 14.01 -1.28 4.80
CA VAL A 40 14.34 0.12 4.50
C VAL A 40 13.08 0.95 4.64
N LEU A 41 13.14 2.02 5.45
CA LEU A 41 12.10 3.03 5.57
C LEU A 41 12.66 4.36 5.07
N ASP A 42 12.24 4.79 3.90
CA ASP A 42 12.68 6.05 3.28
C ASP A 42 11.58 7.11 3.33
N ALA A 43 11.70 8.03 4.27
CA ALA A 43 10.78 9.15 4.44
C ALA A 43 11.26 10.44 3.74
N SER A 44 12.14 10.34 2.73
CA SER A 44 12.63 11.52 1.99
C SER A 44 11.52 12.21 1.19
N GLY A 45 10.57 11.44 0.63
CA GLY A 45 9.43 11.97 -0.14
C GLY A 45 8.25 12.44 0.73
N GLY A 46 8.20 12.00 2.00
CA GLY A 46 7.11 12.33 2.91
C GLY A 46 7.05 11.41 4.14
N PRO A 47 6.11 11.61 5.05
CA PRO A 47 6.06 10.86 6.30
C PRO A 47 5.69 9.38 6.08
N ILE A 48 6.33 8.50 6.88
CA ILE A 48 5.93 7.11 7.04
C ILE A 48 5.29 6.97 8.41
N ILE A 49 4.07 6.43 8.44
CA ILE A 49 3.34 6.17 9.68
C ILE A 49 3.01 4.69 9.73
N ILE A 50 3.50 4.01 10.75
CA ILE A 50 3.24 2.59 11.01
C ILE A 50 2.48 2.50 12.33
N ASP A 51 1.22 2.07 12.26
CA ASP A 51 0.34 2.04 13.43
C ASP A 51 0.58 0.79 14.28
N ASN A 52 -0.05 0.73 15.43
CA ASN A 52 0.17 -0.26 16.48
C ASN A 52 0.07 -1.71 15.98
N ASN A 53 0.87 -2.59 16.56
CA ASN A 53 0.85 -4.03 16.31
C ASN A 53 1.14 -4.42 14.83
N ALA A 54 1.56 -3.49 13.98
CA ALA A 54 1.93 -3.81 12.61
C ALA A 54 3.22 -4.65 12.55
N PHE A 55 3.35 -5.43 11.48
CA PHE A 55 4.49 -6.32 11.31
C PHE A 55 5.11 -6.14 9.91
N ILE A 56 6.36 -5.70 9.87
CA ILE A 56 7.13 -5.51 8.63
C ILE A 56 8.14 -6.65 8.54
N TYR A 57 7.97 -7.50 7.53
CA TYR A 57 8.82 -8.66 7.29
C TYR A 57 10.17 -8.27 6.68
N PRO A 58 11.18 -9.18 6.70
CA PRO A 58 12.53 -8.85 6.26
C PRO A 58 12.61 -8.34 4.82
N ASN A 59 13.54 -7.42 4.58
CA ASN A 59 13.88 -6.88 3.26
C ASN A 59 12.73 -6.15 2.54
N ALA A 60 11.68 -5.73 3.24
CA ALA A 60 10.70 -4.83 2.67
C ALA A 60 11.29 -3.42 2.53
N VAL A 61 10.92 -2.73 1.45
CA VAL A 61 11.24 -1.31 1.21
C VAL A 61 9.95 -0.53 1.27
N ILE A 62 9.93 0.56 2.04
CA ILE A 62 8.76 1.42 2.22
C ILE A 62 9.19 2.85 2.01
N GLU A 63 8.57 3.52 1.05
CA GLU A 63 8.81 4.92 0.72
C GLU A 63 7.62 5.79 1.18
N GLY A 64 7.94 6.95 1.72
CA GLY A 64 6.92 7.91 2.15
C GLY A 64 6.53 8.91 1.04
N PRO A 65 5.32 9.48 1.10
CA PRO A 65 4.35 9.32 2.19
C PRO A 65 3.63 7.96 2.17
N CYS A 66 3.60 7.29 3.31
CA CYS A 66 2.95 5.98 3.45
C CYS A 66 2.27 5.83 4.81
N PHE A 67 1.10 5.19 4.84
CA PHE A 67 0.40 4.81 6.05
C PHE A 67 0.18 3.30 6.09
N ILE A 68 0.58 2.66 7.19
CA ILE A 68 0.36 1.24 7.47
C ILE A 68 -0.48 1.13 8.72
N GLY A 69 -1.72 0.68 8.56
CA GLY A 69 -2.71 0.58 9.62
C GLY A 69 -2.44 -0.53 10.63
N GLU A 70 -3.16 -0.43 11.74
CA GLU A 70 -3.03 -1.30 12.90
C GLU A 70 -3.11 -2.79 12.53
N SER A 71 -2.23 -3.59 13.11
CA SER A 71 -2.17 -5.05 12.93
C SER A 71 -1.95 -5.52 11.48
N SER A 72 -1.58 -4.62 10.57
CA SER A 72 -1.30 -4.96 9.18
C SER A 72 0.10 -5.56 9.02
N LYS A 73 0.29 -6.33 7.96
CA LYS A 73 1.52 -7.08 7.70
C LYS A 73 2.05 -6.75 6.31
N ILE A 74 3.27 -6.22 6.24
CA ILE A 74 4.00 -6.03 5.00
C ILE A 74 4.94 -7.21 4.80
N LYS A 75 4.78 -7.93 3.69
CA LYS A 75 5.46 -9.21 3.42
C LYS A 75 6.93 -9.01 3.08
N SER A 76 7.71 -10.09 3.21
CA SER A 76 9.13 -10.07 2.88
C SER A 76 9.38 -9.64 1.45
N GLY A 77 10.34 -8.73 1.26
CA GLY A 77 10.73 -8.22 -0.05
C GLY A 77 9.67 -7.38 -0.75
N ALA A 78 8.62 -6.93 -0.05
CA ALA A 78 7.65 -6.01 -0.63
C ALA A 78 8.29 -4.66 -0.93
N ALA A 79 7.91 -4.05 -2.06
CA ALA A 79 8.21 -2.68 -2.42
C ALA A 79 6.92 -1.85 -2.32
N ILE A 80 6.84 -1.03 -1.29
CA ILE A 80 5.72 -0.12 -1.06
C ILE A 80 6.25 1.29 -1.35
N TYR A 81 5.89 1.81 -2.50
CA TYR A 81 6.29 3.13 -2.95
C TYR A 81 5.42 4.23 -2.32
N GLU A 82 5.63 5.46 -2.77
CA GLU A 82 4.97 6.61 -2.20
C GLU A 82 3.44 6.64 -2.44
N ASN A 83 2.75 7.42 -1.63
CA ASN A 83 1.30 7.67 -1.67
C ASN A 83 0.45 6.39 -1.51
N VAL A 84 0.92 5.47 -0.67
CA VAL A 84 0.18 4.26 -0.31
C VAL A 84 -0.45 4.40 1.08
N SER A 85 -1.73 4.04 1.17
CA SER A 85 -2.46 3.94 2.43
C SER A 85 -3.01 2.52 2.60
N ILE A 86 -2.58 1.83 3.64
CA ILE A 86 -3.02 0.47 3.97
C ILE A 86 -3.82 0.53 5.27
N GLY A 87 -5.07 0.10 5.22
CA GLY A 87 -5.98 0.01 6.35
C GLY A 87 -5.52 -1.00 7.40
N LYS A 88 -6.35 -1.28 8.39
CA LYS A 88 -6.02 -2.22 9.47
C LYS A 88 -6.21 -3.68 9.04
N VAL A 89 -5.44 -4.57 9.67
CA VAL A 89 -5.51 -6.03 9.50
C VAL A 89 -5.34 -6.48 8.04
N CYS A 90 -4.61 -5.70 7.25
CA CYS A 90 -4.27 -6.04 5.87
C CYS A 90 -3.00 -6.89 5.79
N LYS A 91 -2.83 -7.61 4.68
CA LYS A 91 -1.58 -8.29 4.35
C LYS A 91 -1.16 -7.92 2.94
N VAL A 92 -0.06 -7.19 2.82
CA VAL A 92 0.37 -6.62 1.54
C VAL A 92 1.79 -7.06 1.22
N GLY A 93 2.00 -7.50 0.00
CA GLY A 93 3.29 -7.94 -0.56
C GLY A 93 3.37 -7.64 -2.05
N GLY A 94 4.52 -7.91 -2.66
CA GLY A 94 4.82 -7.52 -4.03
C GLY A 94 5.06 -6.02 -4.15
N GLU A 95 4.70 -5.42 -5.25
CA GLU A 95 4.93 -4.02 -5.58
C GLU A 95 3.62 -3.22 -5.52
N VAL A 96 3.61 -2.12 -4.77
CA VAL A 96 2.43 -1.26 -4.59
C VAL A 96 2.83 0.20 -4.63
N GLU A 97 2.11 1.01 -5.41
CA GLU A 97 2.28 2.46 -5.46
C GLU A 97 0.93 3.19 -5.57
N GLN A 98 0.86 4.45 -5.15
CA GLN A 98 -0.28 5.37 -5.38
C GLN A 98 -1.65 4.73 -5.09
N SER A 99 -1.77 3.88 -4.06
CA SER A 99 -2.93 3.02 -3.87
C SER A 99 -3.48 3.03 -2.45
N ILE A 100 -4.78 2.76 -2.34
CA ILE A 100 -5.50 2.69 -1.08
C ILE A 100 -6.03 1.25 -0.89
N PHE A 101 -5.67 0.64 0.22
CA PHE A 101 -6.24 -0.62 0.69
C PHE A 101 -7.11 -0.34 1.90
N MET A 102 -8.39 -0.67 1.79
CA MET A 102 -9.30 -0.63 2.92
C MET A 102 -9.07 -1.82 3.85
N ASP A 103 -9.68 -1.78 5.03
CA ASP A 103 -9.45 -2.75 6.10
C ASP A 103 -9.68 -4.21 5.68
N TYR A 104 -8.94 -5.13 6.30
CA TYR A 104 -9.07 -6.59 6.16
C TYR A 104 -8.79 -7.14 4.75
N SER A 105 -8.07 -6.41 3.92
CA SER A 105 -7.79 -6.80 2.54
C SER A 105 -6.41 -7.42 2.39
N ASN A 106 -6.28 -8.34 1.43
CA ASN A 106 -5.07 -9.12 1.23
C ASN A 106 -4.58 -9.06 -0.21
N LYS A 107 -3.31 -8.71 -0.37
CA LYS A 107 -2.48 -8.95 -1.55
C LYS A 107 -1.13 -9.47 -1.04
N GLN A 108 -1.07 -10.72 -0.60
CA GLN A 108 0.08 -11.25 0.14
C GLN A 108 1.30 -11.62 -0.72
N HIS A 109 1.10 -11.81 -2.02
CA HIS A 109 2.09 -12.37 -2.93
C HIS A 109 2.60 -11.32 -3.92
N ALA A 110 3.49 -11.72 -4.83
CA ALA A 110 4.02 -10.91 -5.91
C ALA A 110 2.92 -10.31 -6.81
N GLY A 111 3.29 -9.44 -7.71
CA GLY A 111 2.43 -8.68 -8.61
C GLY A 111 2.37 -7.21 -8.25
N PHE A 112 2.09 -6.38 -9.26
CA PHE A 112 2.03 -4.93 -9.18
C PHE A 112 0.60 -4.44 -8.98
N ILE A 113 0.40 -3.50 -8.05
CA ILE A 113 -0.84 -2.73 -7.86
C ILE A 113 -0.48 -1.25 -7.80
N GLY A 114 -0.92 -0.51 -8.80
CA GLY A 114 -0.70 0.94 -8.90
C GLY A 114 -1.99 1.72 -9.14
N HIS A 115 -2.06 2.96 -8.62
CA HIS A 115 -3.16 3.92 -8.79
C HIS A 115 -4.54 3.33 -8.52
N SER A 116 -4.65 2.50 -7.47
CA SER A 116 -5.79 1.60 -7.25
C SER A 116 -6.52 1.88 -5.92
N TYR A 117 -7.79 1.55 -5.90
CA TYR A 117 -8.60 1.48 -4.69
C TYR A 117 -9.07 0.04 -4.46
N ILE A 118 -8.65 -0.53 -3.34
CA ILE A 118 -8.97 -1.89 -2.93
C ILE A 118 -9.92 -1.82 -1.73
N GLY A 119 -11.16 -2.23 -1.95
CA GLY A 119 -12.20 -2.24 -0.93
C GLY A 119 -11.90 -3.14 0.26
N SER A 120 -12.77 -3.14 1.26
CA SER A 120 -12.62 -3.96 2.46
C SER A 120 -12.89 -5.45 2.17
N TRP A 121 -12.20 -6.35 2.87
CA TRP A 121 -12.37 -7.80 2.73
C TRP A 121 -12.06 -8.35 1.33
N VAL A 122 -11.29 -7.61 0.54
CA VAL A 122 -10.81 -8.05 -0.77
C VAL A 122 -9.68 -9.06 -0.59
N ASN A 123 -9.64 -10.07 -1.45
CA ASN A 123 -8.50 -10.98 -1.54
C ASN A 123 -8.01 -11.08 -2.98
N LEU A 124 -6.85 -10.51 -3.26
CA LEU A 124 -6.19 -10.64 -4.54
C LEU A 124 -5.31 -11.90 -4.55
N GLY A 125 -5.52 -12.77 -5.53
CA GLY A 125 -4.75 -13.99 -5.72
C GLY A 125 -3.28 -13.70 -6.00
N ALA A 126 -2.43 -14.72 -5.86
CA ALA A 126 -1.00 -14.60 -6.15
C ALA A 126 -0.76 -14.11 -7.57
N ASP A 127 0.26 -13.28 -7.75
CA ASP A 127 0.65 -12.69 -9.05
C ASP A 127 -0.49 -11.91 -9.74
N THR A 128 -1.42 -11.36 -8.95
CA THR A 128 -2.39 -10.40 -9.47
C THR A 128 -1.68 -9.09 -9.78
N ASN A 129 -1.87 -8.60 -10.99
CA ASN A 129 -1.34 -7.34 -11.50
C ASN A 129 -2.45 -6.45 -12.04
N ASN A 130 -2.25 -5.15 -11.99
CA ASN A 130 -3.03 -4.21 -12.80
C ASN A 130 -2.11 -3.34 -13.67
N SER A 131 -2.63 -2.97 -14.84
CA SER A 131 -2.10 -1.82 -15.58
C SER A 131 -2.77 -0.56 -15.06
N ASP A 132 -2.03 0.50 -14.95
CA ASP A 132 -2.52 1.81 -14.52
C ASP A 132 -2.31 2.91 -15.57
N LEU A 133 -1.56 2.62 -16.64
CA LEU A 133 -1.27 3.51 -17.76
C LEU A 133 -1.62 2.83 -19.08
N LYS A 134 -2.30 3.52 -19.98
CA LYS A 134 -2.56 3.01 -21.33
C LYS A 134 -1.32 3.09 -22.22
N ASN A 135 -1.14 2.11 -23.11
CA ASN A 135 -0.02 2.07 -24.06
C ASN A 135 0.08 3.31 -24.97
N ASN A 136 -1.03 3.97 -25.24
CA ASN A 136 -1.06 5.19 -26.04
C ASN A 136 -1.00 6.49 -25.22
N TYR A 137 -0.79 6.39 -23.90
CA TYR A 137 -0.71 7.51 -22.97
C TYR A 137 -1.93 8.44 -22.95
N SER A 138 -3.07 8.00 -23.50
CA SER A 138 -4.30 8.80 -23.47
C SER A 138 -4.91 8.83 -22.07
N LYS A 139 -5.74 9.85 -21.82
CA LYS A 139 -6.57 9.90 -20.63
C LYS A 139 -7.48 8.68 -20.52
N ILE A 140 -7.72 8.26 -19.29
CA ILE A 140 -8.49 7.05 -19.01
C ILE A 140 -9.96 7.41 -18.93
N LYS A 141 -10.77 6.64 -19.63
CA LYS A 141 -12.22 6.66 -19.51
C LYS A 141 -12.68 5.36 -18.88
N ILE A 142 -13.61 5.45 -17.95
CA ILE A 142 -14.21 4.30 -17.28
C ILE A 142 -15.68 4.18 -17.64
N LYS A 143 -16.19 2.97 -17.60
CA LYS A 143 -17.61 2.72 -17.84
C LYS A 143 -18.27 2.40 -16.48
N LEU A 144 -19.11 3.32 -16.01
CA LEU A 144 -19.92 3.13 -14.81
C LEU A 144 -21.37 2.84 -15.25
N SER A 145 -21.81 1.62 -15.05
CA SER A 145 -23.10 1.14 -15.56
C SER A 145 -23.21 1.40 -17.08
N ASN A 146 -24.07 2.32 -17.48
CA ASN A 146 -24.29 2.65 -18.90
C ASN A 146 -23.66 3.99 -19.35
N LYS A 147 -22.83 4.61 -18.49
CA LYS A 147 -22.20 5.91 -18.79
C LYS A 147 -20.70 5.76 -18.90
N GLU A 148 -20.12 6.35 -19.93
CA GLU A 148 -18.68 6.56 -20.03
C GLU A 148 -18.34 7.86 -19.29
N VAL A 149 -17.33 7.79 -18.42
CA VAL A 149 -16.84 8.93 -17.63
C VAL A 149 -15.38 9.14 -17.97
N ASP A 150 -15.02 10.33 -18.45
CA ASP A 150 -13.62 10.74 -18.60
C ASP A 150 -13.07 11.11 -17.24
N THR A 151 -12.04 10.41 -16.77
CA THR A 151 -11.42 10.66 -15.48
C THR A 151 -10.52 11.89 -15.45
N GLY A 152 -10.13 12.39 -16.61
CA GLY A 152 -9.15 13.47 -16.75
C GLY A 152 -7.70 13.03 -16.42
N SER A 153 -7.48 11.81 -15.95
CA SER A 153 -6.18 11.27 -15.53
C SER A 153 -5.56 10.37 -16.58
N GLN A 154 -4.23 10.34 -16.64
CA GLN A 154 -3.45 9.36 -17.40
C GLN A 154 -3.23 8.06 -16.61
N PHE A 155 -3.28 8.13 -15.28
CA PHE A 155 -3.07 7.00 -14.40
C PHE A 155 -4.36 6.67 -13.64
N LEU A 156 -4.79 5.43 -13.74
CA LEU A 156 -5.87 4.85 -12.97
C LEU A 156 -5.78 3.32 -13.07
N GLY A 157 -5.58 2.69 -11.96
CA GLY A 157 -5.49 1.25 -11.86
C GLY A 157 -6.84 0.57 -11.66
N LEU A 158 -6.92 -0.27 -10.63
CA LEU A 158 -8.08 -1.09 -10.29
C LEU A 158 -8.93 -0.40 -9.22
N MET A 159 -10.23 -0.30 -9.48
CA MET A 159 -11.24 0.06 -8.48
C MET A 159 -12.05 -1.18 -8.13
N ILE A 160 -11.77 -1.83 -7.03
CA ILE A 160 -12.42 -3.08 -6.65
C ILE A 160 -13.23 -2.92 -5.36
N GLY A 161 -14.49 -3.33 -5.42
CA GLY A 161 -15.44 -3.22 -4.31
C GLY A 161 -15.20 -4.23 -3.21
N ASP A 162 -15.86 -4.02 -2.07
CA ASP A 162 -15.76 -4.86 -0.89
C ASP A 162 -16.08 -6.34 -1.18
N HIS A 163 -15.45 -7.25 -0.41
CA HIS A 163 -15.64 -8.68 -0.48
C HIS A 163 -15.27 -9.36 -1.83
N SER A 164 -14.68 -8.63 -2.76
CA SER A 164 -14.24 -9.17 -4.06
C SER A 164 -13.03 -10.10 -3.91
N LYS A 165 -12.91 -11.04 -4.83
CA LYS A 165 -11.78 -11.98 -4.87
C LYS A 165 -11.31 -12.18 -6.30
N SER A 166 -10.00 -12.12 -6.53
CA SER A 166 -9.42 -12.50 -7.81
C SER A 166 -8.76 -13.87 -7.74
N SER A 167 -8.67 -14.53 -8.88
CA SER A 167 -7.89 -15.76 -9.04
C SER A 167 -6.39 -15.46 -9.03
N ILE A 168 -5.57 -16.53 -8.96
CA ILE A 168 -4.12 -16.47 -9.18
C ILE A 168 -3.86 -16.00 -10.62
N ASN A 169 -2.79 -15.23 -10.83
CA ASN A 169 -2.38 -14.67 -12.12
C ASN A 169 -3.46 -13.83 -12.82
N THR A 170 -4.29 -13.13 -12.04
CA THR A 170 -5.25 -12.21 -12.62
C THR A 170 -4.56 -10.94 -13.11
N MET A 171 -4.85 -10.54 -14.34
CA MET A 171 -4.37 -9.30 -14.95
C MET A 171 -5.55 -8.36 -15.18
N PHE A 172 -5.56 -7.25 -14.46
CA PHE A 172 -6.55 -6.19 -14.63
C PHE A 172 -6.03 -5.12 -15.61
N ASN A 173 -6.88 -4.72 -16.54
CA ASN A 173 -6.58 -3.61 -17.43
C ASN A 173 -6.66 -2.26 -16.70
N THR A 174 -6.04 -1.25 -17.29
CA THR A 174 -6.11 0.15 -16.88
C THR A 174 -7.56 0.60 -16.71
N GLY A 175 -7.87 1.15 -15.54
CA GLY A 175 -9.19 1.68 -15.25
C GLY A 175 -10.30 0.62 -15.13
N THR A 176 -9.96 -0.59 -14.69
CA THR A 176 -10.97 -1.61 -14.35
C THR A 176 -11.75 -1.21 -13.09
N VAL A 177 -13.09 -1.28 -13.20
CA VAL A 177 -14.02 -0.97 -12.10
C VAL A 177 -14.99 -2.12 -11.90
#